data_eb1d1595de78019848653baeb475d378
#
_entry.id   eb1d1595de78019848653baeb475d378
#
_cell.length_a   1.000
_cell.length_b   1.000
_cell.length_c   1.000
_cell.angle_alpha   90.00
_cell.angle_beta   90.00
_cell.angle_gamma   90.00
#
_symmetry.space_group_name_H-M   'P 1'
#
loop_
_entity.id
_entity.type
_entity.pdbx_description
1 polymer ?
#
loop_
_entity_poly.entity_id
_entity_poly.type
_entity_poly.pdbx_seq_one_letter_code
_entity_poly.pdbx_strand_id
1 'polypeptide(L)'
;MDTELEFEQILCYDLLTKAATTHEETTETNLPDYCATASRILDASGLLLVREKQPAEGMIRGEVRVSILYLSEETEGLQSVTVMVPFSCELSDPKLRECQMLQVHSRLLLCEAKLITGRKLYLRVIPELTVLGFGRKTLRLCCGAEGKGLQLRQKKQQLSLLSMVEERSCNTAQEFDIGPNGAEEILLNQVLPRVTSSQQIGSKLVIKGEIDISALIRTSDRKLQGIVQTVPFSQILDGITVPDESTIQVETTPMEWDLRLLRGEGGCRMGLTARITLQVFAYRRQEVCYITDLYSTCCTMKTQVEAVSVTQRGRPVCVREWAEELLESGRGSLFAYVTSFDCGSAITRCDSGRAELSATVRMRILYQDENEAPVTAERSREIRAGIEGCPDTVWLGSGLPELRSNAGRCQVRIPVCFYGCTGETTELQTVCAVEEVTEEDPQPRPSIVLRRPRPGECLWNIAKEHSSSEEAIRQCNHLEDDTLPEGMLLIPVLKA
;
A
#
# COMPACT_ATOMS: atom_id res chain seq x y z
N MET A 1 -30.54 41.71 3.14
CA MET A 1 -30.49 40.60 4.13
C MET A 1 -29.49 39.64 3.50
N ASP A 2 -28.33 39.55 4.11
CA ASP A 2 -27.23 38.76 3.53
C ASP A 2 -27.60 37.28 3.53
N THR A 3 -27.35 36.61 2.41
CA THR A 3 -27.48 35.15 2.33
C THR A 3 -26.35 34.53 3.11
N GLU A 4 -26.65 33.69 4.10
CA GLU A 4 -25.68 33.00 4.93
C GLU A 4 -25.56 31.56 4.46
N LEU A 5 -24.31 31.12 4.22
CA LEU A 5 -23.97 29.72 3.82
C LEU A 5 -23.50 28.94 5.03
N GLU A 6 -24.03 27.75 5.18
CA GLU A 6 -23.56 26.77 6.19
C GLU A 6 -22.62 25.76 5.56
N PHE A 7 -21.51 25.49 6.25
CA PHE A 7 -20.49 24.56 5.78
C PHE A 7 -20.26 23.42 6.78
N GLU A 8 -20.30 22.21 6.27
CA GLU A 8 -19.81 21.04 6.99
C GLU A 8 -18.31 20.86 6.71
N GLN A 9 -17.55 20.58 7.77
CA GLN A 9 -16.13 20.25 7.67
C GLN A 9 -15.93 18.79 8.01
N ILE A 10 -15.43 18.01 7.04
CA ILE A 10 -15.14 16.59 7.20
C ILE A 10 -13.62 16.41 7.22
N LEU A 11 -13.11 15.95 8.37
CA LEU A 11 -11.70 15.62 8.52
C LEU A 11 -11.42 14.22 8.00
N CYS A 12 -10.46 14.10 7.11
CA CYS A 12 -9.97 12.82 6.58
C CYS A 12 -8.45 12.87 6.37
N TYR A 13 -7.89 11.78 5.92
CA TYR A 13 -6.54 11.73 5.40
C TYR A 13 -6.58 11.53 3.89
N ASP A 14 -5.53 11.99 3.22
CA ASP A 14 -5.37 11.80 1.79
C ASP A 14 -3.91 11.47 1.46
N LEU A 15 -3.69 10.86 0.31
CA LEU A 15 -2.36 10.67 -0.25
C LEU A 15 -1.89 12.04 -0.80
N LEU A 16 -1.01 12.71 -0.06
CA LEU A 16 -0.50 14.03 -0.43
C LEU A 16 0.63 13.95 -1.45
N THR A 17 1.44 12.90 -1.36
CA THR A 17 2.61 12.74 -2.25
C THR A 17 2.96 11.28 -2.48
N LYS A 18 3.55 11.02 -3.65
CA LYS A 18 4.20 9.76 -4.00
C LYS A 18 5.57 10.08 -4.56
N ALA A 19 6.61 9.64 -3.88
CA ALA A 19 7.99 9.84 -4.27
C ALA A 19 8.70 8.50 -4.42
N ALA A 20 9.68 8.42 -5.30
CA ALA A 20 10.55 7.27 -5.45
C ALA A 20 12.00 7.73 -5.51
N THR A 21 12.89 6.97 -4.89
CA THR A 21 14.32 7.23 -4.89
C THR A 21 15.12 5.94 -4.97
N THR A 22 16.26 6.01 -5.58
CA THR A 22 17.28 4.95 -5.58
C THR A 22 18.57 5.53 -5.04
N HIS A 23 19.29 4.75 -4.26
CA HIS A 23 20.54 5.14 -3.68
C HIS A 23 21.57 4.02 -3.83
N GLU A 24 22.83 4.35 -4.00
CA GLU A 24 23.91 3.38 -4.06
C GLU A 24 24.80 3.53 -2.85
N GLU A 25 24.97 2.43 -2.10
CA GLU A 25 25.90 2.35 -0.98
C GLU A 25 26.99 1.32 -1.25
N THR A 26 28.20 1.73 -0.98
CA THR A 26 29.38 0.87 -1.07
C THR A 26 30.14 0.89 0.23
N THR A 27 30.60 -0.26 0.69
CA THR A 27 31.38 -0.36 1.92
C THR A 27 32.42 -1.45 1.84
N GLU A 28 33.56 -1.23 2.51
CA GLU A 28 34.55 -2.25 2.73
C GLU A 28 34.47 -2.69 4.20
N THR A 29 34.46 -3.99 4.45
CA THR A 29 34.42 -4.56 5.79
C THR A 29 35.34 -5.74 5.92
N ASN A 30 35.84 -6.00 7.13
CA ASN A 30 36.60 -7.19 7.42
C ASN A 30 35.67 -8.30 7.95
N LEU A 31 35.97 -9.54 7.59
CA LEU A 31 35.36 -10.69 8.24
C LEU A 31 35.69 -10.66 9.73
N PRO A 32 34.69 -10.86 10.63
CA PRO A 32 34.92 -10.99 12.07
C PRO A 32 35.97 -12.07 12.38
N ASP A 33 36.71 -11.94 13.48
CA ASP A 33 37.82 -12.83 13.83
C ASP A 33 37.39 -14.30 14.02
N TYR A 34 36.13 -14.52 14.39
CA TYR A 34 35.56 -15.85 14.53
C TYR A 34 35.18 -16.52 13.20
N CYS A 35 35.17 -15.76 12.09
CA CYS A 35 34.90 -16.29 10.76
C CYS A 35 36.16 -16.84 10.13
N ALA A 36 36.05 -17.98 9.45
CA ALA A 36 37.14 -18.57 8.68
C ALA A 36 37.46 -17.70 7.44
N THR A 37 38.71 -17.75 6.99
CA THR A 37 39.18 -17.02 5.81
C THR A 37 38.42 -17.45 4.56
N ALA A 38 37.86 -16.50 3.82
CA ALA A 38 37.09 -16.79 2.61
C ALA A 38 37.98 -17.02 1.39
N SER A 39 37.72 -18.10 0.66
CA SER A 39 38.35 -18.39 -0.63
C SER A 39 37.48 -17.96 -1.81
N ARG A 40 36.17 -18.11 -1.68
CA ARG A 40 35.21 -17.78 -2.73
C ARG A 40 33.83 -17.41 -2.15
N ILE A 41 33.25 -16.33 -2.62
CA ILE A 41 31.85 -15.99 -2.35
C ILE A 41 30.95 -16.78 -3.30
N LEU A 42 29.94 -17.47 -2.76
CA LEU A 42 28.94 -18.19 -3.53
C LEU A 42 27.69 -17.34 -3.76
N ASP A 43 27.25 -16.61 -2.75
CA ASP A 43 26.09 -15.74 -2.84
C ASP A 43 26.15 -14.56 -1.87
N ALA A 44 25.49 -13.47 -2.25
CA ALA A 44 25.23 -12.32 -1.39
C ALA A 44 23.77 -11.91 -1.56
N SER A 45 22.99 -12.06 -0.51
CA SER A 45 21.60 -11.69 -0.47
C SER A 45 21.37 -10.57 0.54
N GLY A 46 20.43 -9.69 0.27
CA GLY A 46 20.15 -8.56 1.16
C GLY A 46 18.67 -8.38 1.42
N LEU A 47 18.34 -7.92 2.63
CA LEU A 47 17.02 -7.43 2.97
C LEU A 47 17.12 -6.01 3.50
N LEU A 48 16.24 -5.14 2.99
CA LEU A 48 16.22 -3.74 3.34
C LEU A 48 15.31 -3.50 4.54
N LEU A 49 15.86 -2.87 5.59
CA LEU A 49 15.20 -2.57 6.85
C LEU A 49 15.10 -1.06 7.03
N VAL A 50 13.90 -0.52 6.91
CA VAL A 50 13.64 0.89 7.20
C VAL A 50 13.57 1.08 8.71
N ARG A 51 14.47 1.90 9.27
CA ARG A 51 14.57 2.15 10.71
C ARG A 51 13.85 3.42 11.12
N GLU A 52 14.03 4.47 10.35
CA GLU A 52 13.57 5.81 10.68
C GLU A 52 12.96 6.50 9.45
N LYS A 53 11.86 7.17 9.68
CA LYS A 53 11.16 7.98 8.69
C LYS A 53 10.95 9.37 9.27
N GLN A 54 11.56 10.38 8.67
CA GLN A 54 11.49 11.78 9.11
C GLN A 54 10.80 12.63 8.03
N PRO A 55 9.46 12.72 8.05
CA PRO A 55 8.72 13.46 7.02
C PRO A 55 9.12 14.95 6.95
N ALA A 56 9.36 15.58 8.10
CA ALA A 56 9.73 16.99 8.19
C ALA A 56 11.06 17.33 7.47
N GLU A 57 11.98 16.38 7.44
CA GLU A 57 13.29 16.51 6.80
C GLU A 57 13.32 15.90 5.40
N GLY A 58 12.27 15.14 5.02
CA GLY A 58 12.26 14.35 3.78
C GLY A 58 13.28 13.20 3.80
N MET A 59 13.65 12.70 5.00
CA MET A 59 14.74 11.74 5.17
C MET A 59 14.21 10.35 5.56
N ILE A 60 14.74 9.32 4.94
CA ILE A 60 14.52 7.92 5.31
C ILE A 60 15.87 7.28 5.57
N ARG A 61 16.02 6.68 6.75
CA ARG A 61 17.22 5.96 7.15
C ARG A 61 16.93 4.51 7.44
N GLY A 62 17.91 3.69 7.19
CA GLY A 62 17.79 2.26 7.43
C GLY A 62 19.10 1.51 7.24
N GLU A 63 18.98 0.21 7.12
CA GLU A 63 20.10 -0.69 6.92
C GLU A 63 19.73 -1.77 5.92
N VAL A 64 20.68 -2.18 5.11
CA VAL A 64 20.58 -3.40 4.32
C VAL A 64 21.28 -4.51 5.11
N ARG A 65 20.50 -5.52 5.54
CA ARG A 65 21.03 -6.74 6.15
C ARG A 65 21.55 -7.63 5.01
N VAL A 66 22.86 -7.64 4.79
CA VAL A 66 23.52 -8.42 3.76
C VAL A 66 24.00 -9.74 4.36
N SER A 67 23.50 -10.87 3.85
CA SER A 67 23.91 -12.21 4.21
C SER A 67 24.77 -12.77 3.09
N ILE A 68 25.99 -13.19 3.43
CA ILE A 68 27.01 -13.65 2.48
C ILE A 68 27.31 -15.11 2.74
N LEU A 69 27.18 -15.93 1.71
CA LEU A 69 27.61 -17.33 1.73
C LEU A 69 28.96 -17.46 1.01
N TYR A 70 29.91 -18.14 1.64
CA TYR A 70 31.25 -18.30 1.09
C TYR A 70 31.86 -19.66 1.42
N LEU A 71 32.83 -20.06 0.64
CA LEU A 71 33.71 -21.21 0.92
C LEU A 71 34.97 -20.71 1.62
N SER A 72 35.47 -21.50 2.56
CA SER A 72 36.72 -21.26 3.26
C SER A 72 37.83 -22.15 2.75
N GLU A 73 39.10 -21.73 2.88
CA GLU A 73 40.28 -22.54 2.67
C GLU A 73 40.64 -23.39 3.91
N GLU A 74 40.19 -22.92 5.09
CA GLU A 74 40.59 -23.51 6.39
C GLU A 74 39.58 -24.57 6.88
N THR A 75 38.34 -24.44 6.47
CA THR A 75 37.22 -25.29 6.94
C THR A 75 36.47 -25.85 5.74
N GLU A 76 36.21 -27.17 5.78
CA GLU A 76 35.33 -27.77 4.79
C GLU A 76 33.87 -27.28 4.97
N GLY A 77 33.24 -26.95 3.86
CA GLY A 77 31.84 -26.63 3.81
C GLY A 77 31.53 -25.13 3.69
N LEU A 78 30.23 -24.86 3.61
CA LEU A 78 29.67 -23.53 3.40
C LEU A 78 29.73 -22.71 4.69
N GLN A 79 30.22 -21.49 4.61
CA GLN A 79 30.26 -20.52 5.72
C GLN A 79 29.32 -19.38 5.44
N SER A 80 28.94 -18.64 6.47
CA SER A 80 28.11 -17.45 6.32
C SER A 80 28.56 -16.30 7.23
N VAL A 81 28.30 -15.09 6.78
CA VAL A 81 28.43 -13.88 7.59
C VAL A 81 27.32 -12.90 7.24
N THR A 82 26.82 -12.20 8.24
CA THR A 82 25.83 -11.12 8.05
C THR A 82 26.49 -9.77 8.36
N VAL A 83 26.34 -8.84 7.42
CA VAL A 83 26.85 -7.47 7.53
C VAL A 83 25.69 -6.50 7.41
N MET A 84 25.63 -5.47 8.26
CA MET A 84 24.65 -4.40 8.18
C MET A 84 25.27 -3.22 7.45
N VAL A 85 24.68 -2.83 6.33
CA VAL A 85 25.11 -1.68 5.52
C VAL A 85 24.10 -0.56 5.72
N PRO A 86 24.46 0.53 6.42
CA PRO A 86 23.56 1.65 6.64
C PRO A 86 23.31 2.41 5.34
N PHE A 87 22.10 2.95 5.19
CA PHE A 87 21.74 3.85 4.10
C PHE A 87 20.94 5.05 4.60
N SER A 88 21.02 6.15 3.85
CA SER A 88 20.24 7.36 4.10
C SER A 88 19.79 7.95 2.76
N CYS A 89 18.48 8.07 2.57
CA CYS A 89 17.88 8.59 1.35
C CYS A 89 17.15 9.90 1.64
N GLU A 90 17.42 10.91 0.84
CA GLU A 90 16.71 12.19 0.87
C GLU A 90 15.65 12.24 -0.24
N LEU A 91 14.48 12.72 0.12
CA LEU A 91 13.35 12.91 -0.78
C LEU A 91 13.06 14.41 -0.91
N SER A 92 13.08 14.92 -2.13
CA SER A 92 13.01 16.36 -2.40
C SER A 92 11.59 16.95 -2.46
N ASP A 93 10.55 16.17 -2.15
CA ASP A 93 9.16 16.63 -2.24
C ASP A 93 8.75 17.46 -1.00
N PRO A 94 8.42 18.75 -1.15
CA PRO A 94 8.06 19.62 -0.03
C PRO A 94 6.76 19.20 0.68
N LYS A 95 5.84 18.47 0.01
CA LYS A 95 4.60 17.96 0.60
C LYS A 95 4.84 16.91 1.68
N LEU A 96 6.02 16.29 1.72
CA LEU A 96 6.38 15.35 2.79
C LEU A 96 6.28 15.96 4.18
N ARG A 97 6.54 17.26 4.32
CA ARG A 97 6.44 17.99 5.60
C ARG A 97 5.03 18.05 6.17
N GLU A 98 4.03 17.93 5.32
CA GLU A 98 2.61 17.93 5.70
C GLU A 98 2.09 16.53 6.03
N CYS A 99 2.91 15.49 5.78
CA CYS A 99 2.53 14.10 6.02
C CYS A 99 2.67 13.75 7.50
N GLN A 100 1.64 13.06 8.04
CA GLN A 100 1.67 12.46 9.36
C GLN A 100 2.23 11.05 9.35
N MET A 101 2.10 10.35 8.23
CA MET A 101 2.60 8.97 8.08
C MET A 101 3.21 8.77 6.70
N LEU A 102 4.35 8.07 6.68
CA LEU A 102 4.99 7.59 5.46
C LEU A 102 4.86 6.05 5.38
N GLN A 103 4.28 5.59 4.30
CA GLN A 103 4.31 4.18 3.92
C GLN A 103 5.48 4.00 2.94
N VAL A 104 6.37 3.07 3.25
CA VAL A 104 7.58 2.85 2.46
C VAL A 104 7.57 1.44 1.91
N HIS A 105 7.48 1.32 0.60
CA HIS A 105 7.73 0.07 -0.12
C HIS A 105 9.19 0.06 -0.55
N SER A 106 9.92 -0.92 -0.09
CA SER A 106 11.36 -1.02 -0.31
C SER A 106 11.72 -2.25 -1.12
N ARG A 107 12.70 -2.10 -2.01
CA ARG A 107 13.25 -3.17 -2.83
C ARG A 107 14.77 -3.01 -2.95
N LEU A 108 15.49 -4.11 -3.09
CA LEU A 108 16.92 -4.10 -3.31
C LEU A 108 17.20 -4.46 -4.78
N LEU A 109 17.63 -3.47 -5.55
CA LEU A 109 17.94 -3.64 -6.98
C LEU A 109 19.21 -4.44 -7.20
N LEU A 110 20.18 -4.27 -6.31
CA LEU A 110 21.47 -4.94 -6.36
C LEU A 110 21.97 -5.24 -4.95
N CYS A 111 22.52 -6.43 -4.78
CA CYS A 111 23.32 -6.83 -3.63
C CYS A 111 24.51 -7.66 -4.13
N GLU A 112 25.69 -7.07 -4.08
CA GLU A 112 26.95 -7.70 -4.48
C GLU A 112 27.93 -7.73 -3.32
N ALA A 113 28.66 -8.84 -3.22
CA ALA A 113 29.83 -8.97 -2.37
C ALA A 113 31.02 -9.49 -3.18
N LYS A 114 32.18 -8.89 -2.99
CA LYS A 114 33.44 -9.31 -3.64
C LYS A 114 34.53 -9.43 -2.59
N LEU A 115 35.43 -10.40 -2.78
CA LEU A 115 36.64 -10.52 -1.97
C LEU A 115 37.69 -9.52 -2.47
N ILE A 116 38.20 -8.70 -1.57
CA ILE A 116 39.41 -7.90 -1.78
C ILE A 116 40.62 -8.77 -1.35
N THR A 117 40.52 -9.39 -0.19
CA THR A 117 41.44 -10.40 0.35
C THR A 117 40.62 -11.49 1.03
N GLY A 118 41.21 -12.59 1.41
CA GLY A 118 40.52 -13.68 2.10
C GLY A 118 39.78 -13.23 3.40
N ARG A 119 40.09 -12.05 3.94
CA ARG A 119 39.44 -11.50 5.14
C ARG A 119 38.78 -10.15 4.92
N LYS A 120 38.90 -9.54 3.75
CA LYS A 120 38.33 -8.23 3.46
C LYS A 120 37.33 -8.32 2.31
N LEU A 121 36.12 -7.81 2.55
CA LEU A 121 35.00 -7.80 1.63
C LEU A 121 34.73 -6.38 1.12
N TYR A 122 34.36 -6.27 -0.14
CA TYR A 122 33.72 -5.11 -0.73
C TYR A 122 32.24 -5.44 -0.96
N LEU A 123 31.35 -4.58 -0.45
CA LEU A 123 29.91 -4.71 -0.58
C LEU A 123 29.36 -3.53 -1.37
N ARG A 124 28.44 -3.81 -2.26
CA ARG A 124 27.69 -2.83 -3.05
C ARG A 124 26.21 -3.17 -3.00
N VAL A 125 25.40 -2.22 -2.53
CA VAL A 125 23.94 -2.39 -2.44
C VAL A 125 23.23 -1.18 -3.06
N ILE A 126 22.12 -1.42 -3.74
CA ILE A 126 21.30 -0.37 -4.35
C ILE A 126 19.86 -0.52 -3.84
N PRO A 127 19.49 0.16 -2.73
CA PRO A 127 18.12 0.27 -2.29
C PRO A 127 17.28 1.15 -3.21
N GLU A 128 16.06 0.72 -3.49
CA GLU A 128 14.99 1.48 -4.13
C GLU A 128 13.84 1.62 -3.14
N LEU A 129 13.40 2.85 -2.93
CA LEU A 129 12.29 3.17 -2.04
C LEU A 129 11.18 3.87 -2.84
N THR A 130 9.95 3.39 -2.67
CA THR A 130 8.74 4.10 -3.07
C THR A 130 8.00 4.54 -1.82
N VAL A 131 7.79 5.83 -1.69
CA VAL A 131 7.23 6.46 -0.49
C VAL A 131 5.88 7.06 -0.80
N LEU A 132 4.87 6.68 -0.05
CA LEU A 132 3.53 7.26 -0.08
C LEU A 132 3.34 8.07 1.20
N GLY A 133 3.11 9.37 1.05
CA GLY A 133 2.92 10.30 2.16
C GLY A 133 1.45 10.59 2.41
N PHE A 134 0.95 10.27 3.59
CA PHE A 134 -0.42 10.50 4.01
C PHE A 134 -0.51 11.68 4.98
N GLY A 135 -1.39 12.62 4.68
CA GLY A 135 -1.61 13.81 5.50
C GLY A 135 -3.07 14.14 5.74
N ARG A 136 -3.32 15.01 6.69
CA ARG A 136 -4.68 15.47 7.02
C ARG A 136 -5.22 16.37 5.91
N LYS A 137 -6.50 16.19 5.61
CA LYS A 137 -7.26 16.98 4.66
C LYS A 137 -8.62 17.31 5.26
N THR A 138 -9.07 18.55 5.09
CA THR A 138 -10.40 18.98 5.47
C THR A 138 -11.20 19.20 4.20
N LEU A 139 -12.30 18.48 4.05
CA LEU A 139 -13.29 18.73 3.01
C LEU A 139 -14.27 19.76 3.56
N ARG A 140 -14.41 20.89 2.89
CA ARG A 140 -15.39 21.94 3.23
C ARG A 140 -16.50 21.90 2.19
N LEU A 141 -17.69 21.48 2.60
CA LEU A 141 -18.86 21.31 1.73
C LEU A 141 -19.99 22.23 2.22
N CYS A 142 -20.60 22.97 1.32
CA CYS A 142 -21.79 23.76 1.65
C CYS A 142 -22.96 22.79 1.84
N CYS A 143 -23.50 22.70 3.06
CA CYS A 143 -24.59 21.81 3.43
C CYS A 143 -25.93 22.52 3.60
N GLY A 144 -25.92 23.84 3.83
CA GLY A 144 -27.09 24.67 4.03
C GLY A 144 -26.91 26.09 3.53
N ALA A 145 -28.02 26.80 3.34
CA ALA A 145 -28.03 28.22 3.09
C ALA A 145 -29.34 28.84 3.63
N GLU A 146 -29.26 30.00 4.28
CA GLU A 146 -30.38 30.75 4.76
C GLU A 146 -30.53 32.07 4.01
N GLY A 147 -31.76 32.42 3.61
CA GLY A 147 -32.06 33.65 2.88
C GLY A 147 -33.46 33.62 2.31
N LYS A 148 -33.96 34.79 1.80
CA LYS A 148 -35.30 34.91 1.25
C LYS A 148 -35.40 34.24 -0.13
N GLY A 149 -36.45 33.42 -0.29
CA GLY A 149 -36.79 32.83 -1.59
C GLY A 149 -35.72 31.91 -2.16
N LEU A 150 -34.82 31.37 -1.32
CA LEU A 150 -33.74 30.49 -1.76
C LEU A 150 -34.29 29.17 -2.27
N GLN A 151 -33.72 28.74 -3.37
CA GLN A 151 -33.87 27.42 -3.96
C GLN A 151 -32.51 26.77 -3.94
N LEU A 152 -32.43 25.53 -3.41
CA LEU A 152 -31.18 24.81 -3.20
C LEU A 152 -31.16 23.53 -4.03
N ARG A 153 -30.10 23.30 -4.79
CA ARG A 153 -29.86 22.05 -5.49
C ARG A 153 -28.86 21.23 -4.71
N GLN A 154 -29.34 20.21 -4.02
CA GLN A 154 -28.55 19.33 -3.20
C GLN A 154 -28.15 18.05 -3.97
N LYS A 155 -26.98 17.53 -3.67
CA LYS A 155 -26.50 16.23 -4.13
C LYS A 155 -26.08 15.38 -2.94
N LYS A 156 -26.53 14.13 -2.93
CA LYS A 156 -26.08 13.12 -1.97
C LYS A 156 -25.10 12.20 -2.64
N GLN A 157 -24.00 11.91 -1.98
CA GLN A 157 -22.97 11.02 -2.51
C GLN A 157 -22.34 10.19 -1.40
N GLN A 158 -22.15 8.88 -1.68
CA GLN A 158 -21.40 7.98 -0.79
C GLN A 158 -19.92 8.13 -1.07
N LEU A 159 -19.14 8.42 -0.04
CA LEU A 159 -17.69 8.53 -0.10
C LEU A 159 -17.04 7.47 0.78
N SER A 160 -15.91 6.93 0.34
CA SER A 160 -15.05 6.07 1.15
C SER A 160 -13.80 6.84 1.55
N LEU A 161 -13.81 7.45 2.73
CA LEU A 161 -12.78 8.36 3.21
C LEU A 161 -11.79 7.64 4.11
N LEU A 162 -10.51 7.92 3.95
CA LEU A 162 -9.47 7.49 4.88
C LEU A 162 -9.59 8.29 6.17
N SER A 163 -10.20 7.70 7.19
CA SER A 163 -10.54 8.38 8.45
C SER A 163 -9.41 8.31 9.48
N MET A 164 -8.49 7.34 9.33
CA MET A 164 -7.39 7.14 10.27
C MET A 164 -6.19 6.52 9.58
N VAL A 165 -5.00 7.01 9.92
CA VAL A 165 -3.71 6.39 9.67
C VAL A 165 -2.94 6.33 10.98
N GLU A 166 -2.34 5.18 11.28
CA GLU A 166 -1.59 4.96 12.51
C GLU A 166 -0.43 4.01 12.27
N GLU A 167 0.70 4.28 12.92
CA GLU A 167 1.87 3.40 12.86
C GLU A 167 2.29 3.01 14.28
N ARG A 168 2.48 1.73 14.51
CA ARG A 168 2.96 1.16 15.76
C ARG A 168 4.01 0.10 15.50
N SER A 169 5.00 0.02 16.37
CA SER A 169 5.94 -1.11 16.41
C SER A 169 5.56 -2.06 17.54
N CYS A 170 5.72 -3.35 17.29
CA CYS A 170 5.49 -4.38 18.28
C CYS A 170 6.62 -5.41 18.26
N ASN A 171 6.84 -6.03 19.43
CA ASN A 171 7.79 -7.11 19.59
C ASN A 171 7.04 -8.43 19.74
N THR A 172 7.61 -9.48 19.19
CA THR A 172 7.11 -10.85 19.34
C THR A 172 8.27 -11.79 19.60
N ALA A 173 8.02 -12.83 20.37
CA ALA A 173 8.98 -13.90 20.64
C ALA A 173 8.24 -15.24 20.53
N GLN A 174 8.83 -16.18 19.80
CA GLN A 174 8.26 -17.50 19.56
C GLN A 174 9.36 -18.56 19.57
N GLU A 175 9.01 -19.76 20.01
CA GLU A 175 9.90 -20.93 19.93
C GLU A 175 9.21 -22.06 19.17
N PHE A 176 9.97 -22.78 18.37
CA PHE A 176 9.48 -23.90 17.58
C PHE A 176 10.50 -24.99 17.39
N ASP A 177 10.04 -26.22 17.19
CA ASP A 177 10.89 -27.38 16.96
C ASP A 177 11.35 -27.43 15.49
N ILE A 178 12.60 -27.86 15.27
CA ILE A 178 13.21 -27.97 13.93
C ILE A 178 13.42 -29.42 13.46
N GLY A 179 12.87 -30.35 14.20
CA GLY A 179 12.92 -31.78 13.87
C GLY A 179 14.11 -32.52 14.50
N PRO A 180 14.18 -33.83 14.24
CA PRO A 180 15.10 -34.74 14.98
C PRO A 180 16.55 -34.62 14.59
N ASN A 181 16.88 -34.10 13.41
CA ASN A 181 18.25 -34.03 12.90
C ASN A 181 19.11 -32.99 13.64
N GLY A 182 18.49 -32.12 14.43
CA GLY A 182 19.20 -31.05 15.11
C GLY A 182 19.83 -30.04 14.15
N ALA A 183 20.43 -28.99 14.70
CA ALA A 183 21.19 -28.02 13.94
C ALA A 183 22.42 -27.59 14.72
N GLU A 184 23.55 -27.43 14.02
CA GLU A 184 24.77 -26.85 14.56
C GLU A 184 24.80 -25.33 14.39
N GLU A 185 24.34 -24.87 13.22
CA GLU A 185 24.47 -23.48 12.80
C GLU A 185 23.32 -23.05 11.88
N ILE A 186 22.93 -21.79 11.97
CA ILE A 186 22.04 -21.13 11.01
C ILE A 186 22.91 -20.32 10.05
N LEU A 187 22.93 -20.74 8.78
CA LEU A 187 23.71 -20.07 7.74
C LEU A 187 22.99 -18.87 7.14
N LEU A 188 21.71 -19.01 6.82
CA LEU A 188 20.85 -17.94 6.33
C LEU A 188 19.52 -17.98 7.04
N ASN A 189 18.89 -16.83 7.18
CA ASN A 189 17.50 -16.74 7.61
C ASN A 189 16.79 -15.54 7.02
N GLN A 190 15.50 -15.70 6.80
CA GLN A 190 14.58 -14.67 6.33
C GLN A 190 13.27 -14.75 7.11
N VAL A 191 12.72 -13.61 7.45
CA VAL A 191 11.50 -13.48 8.26
C VAL A 191 10.53 -12.54 7.54
N LEU A 192 9.32 -13.03 7.26
CA LEU A 192 8.27 -12.29 6.56
C LEU A 192 6.99 -12.27 7.40
N PRO A 193 6.70 -11.19 8.11
CA PRO A 193 5.45 -11.04 8.84
C PRO A 193 4.30 -10.74 7.88
N ARG A 194 3.11 -11.29 8.15
CA ARG A 194 1.87 -11.00 7.43
C ARG A 194 0.69 -10.94 8.38
N VAL A 195 -0.24 -10.03 8.14
CA VAL A 195 -1.48 -9.92 8.91
C VAL A 195 -2.54 -10.85 8.31
N THR A 196 -3.23 -11.60 9.15
CA THR A 196 -4.31 -12.50 8.75
C THR A 196 -5.69 -11.95 9.09
N SER A 197 -5.80 -11.20 10.19
CA SER A 197 -7.05 -10.53 10.57
C SER A 197 -6.79 -9.31 11.45
N SER A 198 -7.71 -8.35 11.38
CA SER A 198 -7.79 -7.20 12.27
C SER A 198 -9.23 -6.98 12.70
N GLN A 199 -9.46 -6.74 14.00
CA GLN A 199 -10.79 -6.55 14.55
C GLN A 199 -10.78 -5.49 15.65
N GLN A 200 -11.72 -4.56 15.57
CA GLN A 200 -11.98 -3.59 16.64
C GLN A 200 -12.83 -4.26 17.73
N ILE A 201 -12.37 -4.14 18.99
CA ILE A 201 -13.09 -4.60 20.19
C ILE A 201 -13.08 -3.47 21.22
N GLY A 202 -14.16 -2.72 21.32
CA GLY A 202 -14.21 -1.51 22.14
C GLY A 202 -13.18 -0.48 21.67
N SER A 203 -12.34 0.02 22.58
CA SER A 203 -11.23 0.96 22.26
C SER A 203 -9.92 0.29 21.89
N LYS A 204 -9.94 -0.99 21.54
CA LYS A 204 -8.73 -1.78 21.23
C LYS A 204 -8.83 -2.36 19.84
N LEU A 205 -7.75 -2.25 19.08
CA LEU A 205 -7.60 -2.94 17.81
C LEU A 205 -6.77 -4.22 18.02
N VAL A 206 -7.41 -5.37 17.82
CA VAL A 206 -6.75 -6.68 17.88
C VAL A 206 -6.29 -7.07 16.49
N ILE A 207 -4.99 -7.28 16.33
CA ILE A 207 -4.36 -7.68 15.07
C ILE A 207 -3.76 -9.07 15.28
N LYS A 208 -4.15 -10.00 14.41
CA LYS A 208 -3.56 -11.35 14.37
C LYS A 208 -2.82 -11.52 13.07
N GLY A 209 -1.72 -12.23 13.14
CA GLY A 209 -0.90 -12.48 11.97
C GLY A 209 -0.05 -13.71 12.12
N GLU A 210 0.79 -13.92 11.14
CA GLU A 210 1.73 -15.02 11.06
C GLU A 210 3.08 -14.48 10.61
N ILE A 211 4.12 -15.09 11.10
CA ILE A 211 5.49 -14.82 10.68
C ILE A 211 6.00 -16.06 9.99
N ASP A 212 6.23 -15.93 8.70
CA ASP A 212 6.85 -16.96 7.89
C ASP A 212 8.37 -16.87 8.02
N ILE A 213 9.01 -17.98 8.36
CA ILE A 213 10.44 -18.10 8.62
C ILE A 213 11.03 -19.08 7.61
N SER A 214 12.06 -18.66 6.90
CA SER A 214 12.90 -19.54 6.09
C SER A 214 14.32 -19.52 6.63
N ALA A 215 14.91 -20.67 6.86
CA ALA A 215 16.29 -20.80 7.33
C ALA A 215 17.04 -21.89 6.58
N LEU A 216 18.29 -21.60 6.25
CA LEU A 216 19.27 -22.58 5.82
C LEU A 216 20.13 -22.94 7.03
N ILE A 217 20.13 -24.20 7.39
CA ILE A 217 20.91 -24.70 8.53
C ILE A 217 21.94 -25.72 8.11
N ARG A 218 22.97 -25.84 8.92
CA ARG A 218 23.85 -27.01 8.95
C ARG A 218 23.37 -27.92 10.06
N THR A 219 23.05 -29.18 9.70
CA THR A 219 22.63 -30.20 10.66
C THR A 219 23.83 -30.81 11.42
N SER A 220 23.57 -31.53 12.48
CA SER A 220 24.64 -32.18 13.30
C SER A 220 25.46 -33.22 12.54
N ASP A 221 24.94 -33.78 11.45
CA ASP A 221 25.66 -34.65 10.51
C ASP A 221 26.33 -33.88 9.34
N ARG A 222 26.48 -32.54 9.51
CA ARG A 222 27.12 -31.59 8.57
C ARG A 222 26.42 -31.42 7.21
N LYS A 223 25.18 -31.86 7.08
CA LYS A 223 24.40 -31.65 5.85
C LYS A 223 23.71 -30.31 5.85
N LEU A 224 23.42 -29.82 4.67
CA LEU A 224 22.59 -28.61 4.48
C LEU A 224 21.10 -29.00 4.50
N GLN A 225 20.31 -28.26 5.24
CA GLN A 225 18.86 -28.43 5.31
C GLN A 225 18.16 -27.07 5.27
N GLY A 226 17.15 -26.95 4.41
CA GLY A 226 16.22 -25.82 4.41
C GLY A 226 15.10 -26.08 5.40
N ILE A 227 14.77 -25.07 6.20
CA ILE A 227 13.62 -25.07 7.12
C ILE A 227 12.67 -23.98 6.70
N VAL A 228 11.38 -24.31 6.61
CA VAL A 228 10.29 -23.35 6.44
C VAL A 228 9.31 -23.57 7.56
N GLN A 229 9.03 -22.53 8.34
CA GLN A 229 8.14 -22.58 9.48
C GLN A 229 7.28 -21.32 9.53
N THR A 230 6.01 -21.47 9.92
CA THR A 230 5.10 -20.37 10.17
C THR A 230 4.72 -20.35 11.63
N VAL A 231 4.88 -19.20 12.30
CA VAL A 231 4.52 -19.00 13.69
C VAL A 231 3.48 -17.88 13.83
N PRO A 232 2.46 -18.03 14.69
CA PRO A 232 1.44 -17.01 14.88
C PRO A 232 1.95 -15.86 15.75
N PHE A 233 1.41 -14.65 15.52
CA PHE A 233 1.51 -13.54 16.46
C PHE A 233 0.16 -12.86 16.67
N SER A 234 0.01 -12.21 17.82
CA SER A 234 -1.18 -11.40 18.12
C SER A 234 -0.75 -10.15 18.85
N GLN A 235 -1.28 -9.00 18.42
CA GLN A 235 -1.02 -7.71 19.03
C GLN A 235 -2.33 -7.00 19.34
N ILE A 236 -2.35 -6.32 20.49
CA ILE A 236 -3.45 -5.47 20.91
C ILE A 236 -2.94 -4.05 20.92
N LEU A 237 -3.53 -3.20 20.12
CA LEU A 237 -3.22 -1.79 20.08
C LEU A 237 -4.27 -1.04 20.89
N ASP A 238 -3.86 -0.50 22.05
CA ASP A 238 -4.73 0.26 22.92
C ASP A 238 -4.84 1.72 22.48
N GLY A 239 -5.99 2.35 22.77
CA GLY A 239 -6.24 3.77 22.47
C GLY A 239 -6.48 4.05 20.99
N ILE A 240 -6.67 3.02 20.17
CA ILE A 240 -7.06 3.16 18.77
C ILE A 240 -8.55 2.87 18.67
N THR A 241 -9.32 3.92 18.36
CA THR A 241 -10.76 3.80 18.10
C THR A 241 -10.98 4.04 16.62
N VAL A 242 -11.32 2.97 15.92
CA VAL A 242 -11.70 3.03 14.51
C VAL A 242 -13.18 3.43 14.45
N PRO A 243 -13.58 4.41 13.62
CA PRO A 243 -14.98 4.76 13.45
C PRO A 243 -15.82 3.56 13.02
N ASP A 244 -17.08 3.52 13.45
CA ASP A 244 -18.02 2.46 13.08
C ASP A 244 -18.13 2.32 11.55
N GLU A 245 -18.41 1.10 11.07
CA GLU A 245 -18.53 0.76 9.65
C GLU A 245 -17.26 0.99 8.82
N SER A 246 -16.10 1.12 9.46
CA SER A 246 -14.83 1.27 8.76
C SER A 246 -14.28 -0.08 8.29
N THR A 247 -13.69 -0.08 7.10
CA THR A 247 -12.83 -1.17 6.62
C THR A 247 -11.42 -0.92 7.09
N ILE A 248 -10.87 -1.87 7.86
CA ILE A 248 -9.51 -1.76 8.40
C ILE A 248 -8.55 -2.53 7.49
N GLN A 249 -7.47 -1.89 7.08
CA GLN A 249 -6.34 -2.52 6.44
C GLN A 249 -5.11 -2.35 7.31
N VAL A 250 -4.35 -3.42 7.48
CA VAL A 250 -3.10 -3.40 8.23
C VAL A 250 -1.99 -3.95 7.36
N GLU A 251 -0.93 -3.18 7.23
CA GLU A 251 0.31 -3.60 6.57
C GLU A 251 1.40 -3.79 7.61
N THR A 252 2.30 -4.72 7.35
CA THR A 252 3.38 -5.03 8.28
C THR A 252 4.70 -5.17 7.55
N THR A 253 5.77 -4.67 8.20
CA THR A 253 7.14 -4.78 7.72
C THR A 253 8.06 -5.20 8.86
N PRO A 254 9.06 -6.07 8.62
CA PRO A 254 10.06 -6.38 9.61
C PRO A 254 10.99 -5.18 9.82
N MET A 255 11.29 -4.87 11.08
CA MET A 255 12.30 -3.88 11.44
C MET A 255 13.60 -4.56 11.86
N GLU A 256 13.49 -5.62 12.64
CA GLU A 256 14.61 -6.34 13.20
C GLU A 256 14.16 -7.73 13.60
N TRP A 257 15.04 -8.70 13.48
CA TRP A 257 14.82 -10.03 14.04
C TRP A 257 16.14 -10.72 14.37
N ASP A 258 16.02 -11.65 15.29
CA ASP A 258 17.07 -12.57 15.66
C ASP A 258 16.50 -13.99 15.73
N LEU A 259 17.17 -14.92 15.08
CA LEU A 259 16.82 -16.33 15.06
C LEU A 259 17.98 -17.13 15.64
N ARG A 260 17.74 -17.83 16.77
CA ARG A 260 18.77 -18.55 17.51
C ARG A 260 18.43 -20.02 17.67
N LEU A 261 19.47 -20.84 17.71
CA LEU A 261 19.35 -22.23 18.12
C LEU A 261 19.27 -22.30 19.65
N LEU A 262 18.23 -22.98 20.14
CA LEU A 262 18.03 -23.26 21.55
C LEU A 262 18.34 -24.74 21.78
N ARG A 263 19.40 -25.02 22.57
CA ARG A 263 19.80 -26.37 22.92
C ARG A 263 19.24 -26.71 24.30
N GLY A 264 18.51 -27.84 24.42
CA GLY A 264 17.92 -28.29 25.67
C GLY A 264 17.75 -29.81 25.71
N GLU A 265 17.33 -30.35 26.85
CA GLU A 265 17.13 -31.79 27.06
C GLU A 265 16.05 -32.43 26.16
N GLY A 266 15.22 -31.62 25.49
CA GLY A 266 14.11 -32.07 24.65
C GLY A 266 14.34 -32.04 23.14
N GLY A 267 15.55 -31.79 22.65
CA GLY A 267 15.86 -31.68 21.20
C GLY A 267 16.36 -30.30 20.81
N CYS A 268 16.48 -30.07 19.49
CA CYS A 268 16.92 -28.80 18.94
C CYS A 268 15.69 -27.95 18.56
N ARG A 269 15.58 -26.76 19.15
CA ARG A 269 14.54 -25.78 18.92
C ARG A 269 15.13 -24.51 18.35
N MET A 270 14.32 -23.71 17.70
CA MET A 270 14.66 -22.34 17.32
C MET A 270 13.82 -21.35 18.10
N GLY A 271 14.48 -20.26 18.55
CA GLY A 271 13.84 -19.11 19.13
C GLY A 271 13.90 -17.93 18.17
N LEU A 272 12.74 -17.37 17.83
CA LEU A 272 12.61 -16.14 17.08
C LEU A 272 12.27 -14.99 18.04
N THR A 273 13.01 -13.90 17.97
CA THR A 273 12.58 -12.60 18.45
C THR A 273 12.50 -11.64 17.26
N ALA A 274 11.39 -10.94 17.12
CA ALA A 274 11.21 -10.02 16.01
C ALA A 274 10.52 -8.73 16.47
N ARG A 275 10.97 -7.62 15.92
CA ARG A 275 10.31 -6.32 15.99
C ARG A 275 9.72 -6.02 14.62
N ILE A 276 8.43 -5.76 14.58
CA ILE A 276 7.68 -5.48 13.35
C ILE A 276 6.96 -4.15 13.47
N THR A 277 6.81 -3.46 12.35
CA THR A 277 5.96 -2.27 12.23
C THR A 277 4.60 -2.69 11.71
N LEU A 278 3.54 -2.14 12.31
CA LEU A 278 2.15 -2.26 11.88
C LEU A 278 1.68 -0.88 11.45
N GLN A 279 1.26 -0.76 10.19
CA GLN A 279 0.62 0.44 9.65
C GLN A 279 -0.86 0.16 9.45
N VAL A 280 -1.69 0.94 10.11
CA VAL A 280 -3.15 0.77 10.14
C VAL A 280 -3.79 1.88 9.33
N PHE A 281 -4.66 1.50 8.41
CA PHE A 281 -5.48 2.40 7.58
C PHE A 281 -6.95 2.05 7.83
N ALA A 282 -7.77 3.02 8.23
CA ALA A 282 -9.20 2.81 8.38
C ALA A 282 -9.98 3.67 7.39
N TYR A 283 -10.78 3.03 6.56
CA TYR A 283 -11.64 3.67 5.56
C TYR A 283 -13.08 3.62 6.02
N ARG A 284 -13.68 4.80 6.22
CA ARG A 284 -15.08 4.94 6.61
C ARG A 284 -15.94 5.26 5.40
N ARG A 285 -17.07 4.57 5.27
CA ARG A 285 -18.11 4.96 4.33
C ARG A 285 -18.98 6.04 4.98
N GLN A 286 -19.14 7.16 4.28
CA GLN A 286 -19.92 8.28 4.75
C GLN A 286 -20.77 8.84 3.61
N GLU A 287 -22.07 9.04 3.86
CA GLU A 287 -22.90 9.82 2.97
C GLU A 287 -22.68 11.30 3.25
N VAL A 288 -22.38 12.06 2.21
CA VAL A 288 -22.27 13.51 2.26
C VAL A 288 -23.41 14.13 1.46
N CYS A 289 -24.03 15.19 2.01
CA CYS A 289 -25.04 15.96 1.33
C CYS A 289 -24.54 17.40 1.17
N TYR A 290 -24.46 17.87 -0.05
CA TYR A 290 -23.90 19.19 -0.33
C TYR A 290 -24.65 19.92 -1.44
N ILE A 291 -24.57 21.26 -1.40
CA ILE A 291 -25.23 22.15 -2.35
C ILE A 291 -24.33 22.35 -3.55
N THR A 292 -24.84 21.99 -4.74
CA THR A 292 -24.13 22.13 -6.02
C THR A 292 -24.47 23.42 -6.74
N ASP A 293 -25.67 23.99 -6.47
CA ASP A 293 -26.15 25.27 -7.03
C ASP A 293 -27.24 25.83 -6.15
N LEU A 294 -27.39 27.15 -6.17
CA LEU A 294 -28.50 27.83 -5.53
C LEU A 294 -28.86 29.13 -6.25
N TYR A 295 -30.06 29.59 -6.07
CA TYR A 295 -30.55 30.91 -6.52
C TYR A 295 -31.67 31.40 -5.62
N SER A 296 -32.01 32.71 -5.72
CA SER A 296 -33.18 33.29 -5.05
C SER A 296 -34.23 33.64 -6.07
N THR A 297 -35.49 33.44 -5.69
CA THR A 297 -36.64 33.95 -6.43
C THR A 297 -36.88 35.46 -6.20
N CYS A 298 -36.27 36.03 -5.17
CA CYS A 298 -36.47 37.41 -4.71
C CYS A 298 -35.42 38.39 -5.24
N CYS A 299 -34.17 37.94 -5.43
CA CYS A 299 -33.06 38.77 -5.88
C CYS A 299 -32.17 38.02 -6.87
N THR A 300 -31.43 38.78 -7.66
CA THR A 300 -30.43 38.19 -8.58
C THR A 300 -29.18 37.85 -7.80
N MET A 301 -28.76 36.59 -7.90
CA MET A 301 -27.58 36.08 -7.20
C MET A 301 -26.54 35.53 -8.16
N LYS A 302 -25.27 35.74 -7.82
CA LYS A 302 -24.13 35.12 -8.47
C LYS A 302 -23.50 34.10 -7.53
N THR A 303 -23.60 32.86 -7.87
CA THR A 303 -22.99 31.74 -7.12
C THR A 303 -21.60 31.45 -7.64
N GLN A 304 -20.66 31.23 -6.70
CA GLN A 304 -19.34 30.69 -6.99
C GLN A 304 -19.30 29.25 -6.54
N VAL A 305 -18.78 28.38 -7.40
CA VAL A 305 -18.65 26.93 -7.14
C VAL A 305 -17.18 26.57 -7.17
N GLU A 306 -16.75 25.79 -6.19
CA GLU A 306 -15.41 25.21 -6.14
C GLU A 306 -15.45 23.71 -6.28
N ALA A 307 -14.37 23.14 -6.84
CA ALA A 307 -14.17 21.69 -6.94
C ALA A 307 -13.37 21.21 -5.75
N VAL A 308 -13.97 20.42 -4.89
CA VAL A 308 -13.31 19.75 -3.77
C VAL A 308 -12.92 18.35 -4.22
N SER A 309 -11.63 18.13 -4.43
CA SER A 309 -11.10 16.84 -4.85
C SER A 309 -11.02 15.87 -3.68
N VAL A 310 -11.47 14.65 -3.84
CA VAL A 310 -11.44 13.57 -2.83
C VAL A 310 -10.88 12.31 -3.47
N THR A 311 -9.81 11.78 -2.90
CA THR A 311 -9.29 10.48 -3.32
C THR A 311 -10.06 9.39 -2.57
N GLN A 312 -10.88 8.67 -3.30
CA GLN A 312 -11.59 7.51 -2.79
C GLN A 312 -10.74 6.26 -3.05
N ARG A 313 -10.61 5.43 -2.04
CA ARG A 313 -10.05 4.12 -2.25
C ARG A 313 -11.11 3.21 -2.85
N GLY A 314 -10.83 2.68 -4.04
CA GLY A 314 -11.58 1.62 -4.64
C GLY A 314 -11.36 0.28 -3.92
N ARG A 315 -11.85 -0.79 -4.50
CA ARG A 315 -11.64 -2.13 -3.93
C ARG A 315 -10.17 -2.49 -3.95
N PRO A 316 -9.62 -2.97 -2.82
CA PRO A 316 -8.29 -3.55 -2.85
C PRO A 316 -8.30 -4.78 -3.77
N VAL A 317 -7.35 -4.82 -4.67
CA VAL A 317 -7.14 -5.95 -5.55
C VAL A 317 -5.95 -6.74 -5.05
N CYS A 318 -6.12 -8.05 -4.87
CA CYS A 318 -5.03 -8.96 -4.54
C CYS A 318 -5.15 -10.18 -5.44
N VAL A 319 -4.20 -10.34 -6.36
CA VAL A 319 -4.11 -11.52 -7.22
C VAL A 319 -2.80 -12.23 -6.96
N ARG A 320 -2.88 -13.53 -6.67
CA ARG A 320 -1.72 -14.38 -6.41
C ARG A 320 -1.36 -15.17 -7.66
N GLU A 321 -0.09 -15.09 -8.02
CA GLU A 321 0.54 -15.87 -9.08
C GLU A 321 1.77 -16.61 -8.54
N TRP A 322 2.28 -17.56 -9.32
CA TRP A 322 3.42 -18.37 -8.97
C TRP A 322 4.55 -18.19 -9.96
N ALA A 323 5.72 -17.83 -9.47
CA ALA A 323 6.94 -17.94 -10.25
C ALA A 323 7.52 -19.34 -10.05
N GLU A 324 7.52 -20.16 -11.09
CA GLU A 324 7.91 -21.56 -11.02
C GLU A 324 9.18 -21.83 -11.81
N GLU A 325 10.09 -22.60 -11.21
CA GLU A 325 11.34 -23.04 -11.80
C GLU A 325 11.56 -24.53 -11.53
N LEU A 326 12.08 -25.24 -12.52
CA LEU A 326 12.46 -26.63 -12.39
C LEU A 326 13.98 -26.76 -12.49
N LEU A 327 14.60 -27.24 -11.42
CA LEU A 327 16.00 -27.63 -11.40
C LEU A 327 16.09 -29.12 -11.62
N GLU A 328 17.02 -29.56 -12.50
CA GLU A 328 17.31 -30.96 -12.74
C GLU A 328 18.75 -31.26 -12.31
N SER A 329 18.93 -32.31 -11.50
CA SER A 329 20.23 -32.88 -11.22
C SER A 329 20.23 -34.33 -11.71
N GLY A 330 21.33 -34.78 -12.30
CA GLY A 330 21.43 -36.10 -12.89
C GLY A 330 21.31 -37.27 -11.92
N ARG A 331 21.31 -37.07 -10.60
CA ARG A 331 21.30 -38.13 -9.57
C ARG A 331 20.61 -37.73 -8.27
N GLY A 332 19.80 -38.63 -7.71
CA GLY A 332 19.40 -38.67 -6.31
C GLY A 332 18.46 -37.58 -5.82
N SER A 333 18.46 -37.34 -4.51
CA SER A 333 17.74 -36.26 -3.85
C SER A 333 18.49 -34.95 -4.02
N LEU A 334 17.91 -33.98 -4.74
CA LEU A 334 18.52 -32.67 -4.92
C LEU A 334 18.22 -31.82 -3.70
N PHE A 335 19.24 -31.41 -2.94
CA PHE A 335 19.14 -30.32 -2.01
C PHE A 335 19.06 -29.01 -2.81
N ALA A 336 18.08 -28.17 -2.48
CA ALA A 336 17.98 -26.81 -3.00
C ALA A 336 17.44 -25.86 -1.93
N TYR A 337 17.83 -24.59 -2.00
CA TYR A 337 17.36 -23.52 -1.13
C TYR A 337 17.38 -22.19 -1.88
N VAL A 338 16.30 -21.41 -1.79
CA VAL A 338 16.26 -20.08 -2.39
C VAL A 338 16.92 -19.08 -1.43
N THR A 339 18.10 -18.61 -1.82
CA THR A 339 18.90 -17.69 -1.00
C THR A 339 18.36 -16.27 -1.05
N SER A 340 17.84 -15.87 -2.21
CA SER A 340 17.20 -14.57 -2.40
C SER A 340 16.21 -14.61 -3.56
N PHE A 341 15.23 -13.73 -3.52
CA PHE A 341 14.36 -13.43 -4.65
C PHE A 341 13.96 -11.97 -4.66
N ASP A 342 13.73 -11.43 -5.85
CA ASP A 342 13.22 -10.07 -6.10
C ASP A 342 12.07 -10.15 -7.09
N CYS A 343 10.91 -9.61 -6.71
CA CYS A 343 9.72 -9.63 -7.55
C CYS A 343 9.70 -8.53 -8.63
N GLY A 344 10.75 -7.73 -8.70
CA GLY A 344 10.80 -6.62 -9.65
C GLY A 344 9.75 -5.54 -9.36
N SER A 345 9.50 -4.68 -10.36
CA SER A 345 8.42 -3.70 -10.33
C SER A 345 7.24 -4.22 -11.12
N ALA A 346 6.02 -3.98 -10.63
CA ALA A 346 4.82 -4.28 -11.37
C ALA A 346 4.68 -3.32 -12.57
N ILE A 347 4.42 -3.88 -13.74
CA ILE A 347 4.06 -3.13 -14.94
C ILE A 347 2.56 -3.28 -15.12
N THR A 348 1.86 -2.15 -15.24
CA THR A 348 0.40 -2.12 -15.43
C THR A 348 0.10 -1.64 -16.85
N ARG A 349 -0.71 -2.40 -17.58
CA ARG A 349 -1.26 -2.00 -18.87
C ARG A 349 -2.78 -2.00 -18.77
N CYS A 350 -3.37 -0.82 -18.91
CA CYS A 350 -4.83 -0.66 -18.86
C CYS A 350 -5.42 -0.59 -20.26
N ASP A 351 -6.44 -1.40 -20.51
CA ASP A 351 -7.23 -1.38 -21.73
C ASP A 351 -8.70 -1.68 -21.42
N SER A 352 -9.60 -0.82 -21.91
CA SER A 352 -11.06 -1.02 -21.86
C SER A 352 -11.62 -1.43 -20.49
N GLY A 353 -11.10 -0.83 -19.39
CA GLY A 353 -11.57 -1.08 -18.04
C GLY A 353 -10.99 -2.35 -17.40
N ARG A 354 -9.99 -2.97 -18.02
CA ARG A 354 -9.20 -4.08 -17.47
C ARG A 354 -7.73 -3.71 -17.43
N ALA A 355 -7.01 -4.25 -16.46
CA ALA A 355 -5.57 -4.11 -16.40
C ALA A 355 -4.90 -5.48 -16.47
N GLU A 356 -3.85 -5.56 -17.28
CA GLU A 356 -2.86 -6.63 -17.24
C GLU A 356 -1.68 -6.17 -16.39
N LEU A 357 -1.40 -6.95 -15.37
CA LEU A 357 -0.25 -6.75 -14.48
C LEU A 357 0.82 -7.76 -14.87
N SER A 358 2.06 -7.32 -14.95
CA SER A 358 3.19 -8.21 -15.16
C SER A 358 4.37 -7.83 -14.26
N ALA A 359 5.17 -8.82 -13.89
CA ALA A 359 6.40 -8.62 -13.14
C ALA A 359 7.42 -9.70 -13.48
N THR A 360 8.69 -9.36 -13.33
CA THR A 360 9.80 -10.31 -13.50
C THR A 360 10.34 -10.70 -12.14
N VAL A 361 10.16 -11.95 -11.77
CA VAL A 361 10.72 -12.53 -10.53
C VAL A 361 12.10 -13.10 -10.83
N ARG A 362 13.11 -12.53 -10.17
CA ARG A 362 14.48 -13.06 -10.17
C ARG A 362 14.69 -13.84 -8.89
N MET A 363 15.30 -15.02 -8.99
CA MET A 363 15.60 -15.86 -7.85
C MET A 363 17.01 -16.43 -7.95
N ARG A 364 17.70 -16.51 -6.81
CA ARG A 364 18.95 -17.22 -6.67
C ARG A 364 18.71 -18.48 -5.86
N ILE A 365 19.21 -19.59 -6.38
CA ILE A 365 18.97 -20.90 -5.80
C ILE A 365 20.32 -21.54 -5.53
N LEU A 366 20.58 -21.86 -4.27
CA LEU A 366 21.68 -22.69 -3.83
C LEU A 366 21.27 -24.16 -3.98
N TYR A 367 22.06 -24.96 -4.61
CA TYR A 367 21.86 -26.40 -4.72
C TYR A 367 23.21 -27.15 -4.70
N GLN A 368 23.18 -28.45 -4.53
CA GLN A 368 24.39 -29.30 -4.65
C GLN A 368 24.47 -29.89 -6.06
N ASP A 369 25.64 -29.79 -6.68
CA ASP A 369 25.89 -30.37 -7.97
C ASP A 369 26.11 -31.90 -7.89
N GLU A 370 26.53 -32.55 -9.01
CA GLU A 370 26.76 -33.98 -9.07
C GLU A 370 27.92 -34.48 -8.17
N ASN A 371 28.80 -33.57 -7.74
CA ASN A 371 29.91 -33.81 -6.82
C ASN A 371 29.59 -33.41 -5.37
N GLU A 372 28.31 -33.15 -5.07
CA GLU A 372 27.84 -32.63 -3.78
C GLU A 372 28.42 -31.25 -3.41
N ALA A 373 29.06 -30.56 -4.35
CA ALA A 373 29.57 -29.21 -4.13
C ALA A 373 28.44 -28.17 -4.16
N PRO A 374 28.43 -27.19 -3.22
CA PRO A 374 27.44 -26.13 -3.21
C PRO A 374 27.67 -25.15 -4.36
N VAL A 375 26.67 -24.95 -5.19
CA VAL A 375 26.65 -24.02 -6.33
C VAL A 375 25.39 -23.17 -6.29
N THR A 376 25.45 -21.99 -6.92
CA THR A 376 24.30 -21.11 -7.03
C THR A 376 23.89 -20.88 -8.48
N ALA A 377 22.60 -20.83 -8.74
CA ALA A 377 22.04 -20.48 -10.03
C ALA A 377 21.09 -19.30 -9.91
N GLU A 378 21.21 -18.37 -10.84
CA GLU A 378 20.23 -17.29 -11.00
C GLU A 378 19.20 -17.67 -12.06
N ARG A 379 17.93 -17.44 -11.74
CA ARG A 379 16.80 -17.71 -12.62
C ARG A 379 15.87 -16.51 -12.65
N SER A 380 15.16 -16.34 -13.76
CA SER A 380 14.22 -15.25 -13.96
C SER A 380 12.93 -15.78 -14.58
N ARG A 381 11.78 -15.38 -14.04
CA ARG A 381 10.46 -15.77 -14.55
C ARG A 381 9.55 -14.54 -14.63
N GLU A 382 8.91 -14.38 -15.76
CA GLU A 382 7.83 -13.42 -15.93
C GLU A 382 6.54 -14.03 -15.44
N ILE A 383 5.80 -13.29 -14.62
CA ILE A 383 4.46 -13.61 -14.15
C ILE A 383 3.48 -12.56 -14.64
N ARG A 384 2.24 -12.96 -14.89
CA ARG A 384 1.19 -12.08 -15.40
C ARG A 384 -0.12 -12.36 -14.69
N ALA A 385 -0.88 -11.30 -14.41
CA ALA A 385 -2.20 -11.36 -13.79
C ALA A 385 -3.14 -10.38 -14.49
N GLY A 386 -4.39 -10.81 -14.70
CA GLY A 386 -5.46 -9.94 -15.18
C GLY A 386 -6.36 -9.49 -14.05
N ILE A 387 -6.71 -8.22 -14.01
CA ILE A 387 -7.65 -7.66 -13.03
C ILE A 387 -8.71 -6.80 -13.69
N GLU A 388 -9.87 -6.66 -13.04
CA GLU A 388 -10.89 -5.69 -13.41
C GLU A 388 -10.56 -4.32 -12.82
N GLY A 389 -10.72 -3.27 -13.62
CA GLY A 389 -10.35 -1.90 -13.27
C GLY A 389 -8.88 -1.59 -13.56
N CYS A 390 -8.55 -0.31 -13.52
CA CYS A 390 -7.18 0.19 -13.70
C CYS A 390 -6.65 0.73 -12.38
N PRO A 391 -5.75 0.02 -11.69
CA PRO A 391 -5.21 0.48 -10.43
C PRO A 391 -4.20 1.62 -10.64
N ASP A 392 -4.29 2.66 -9.82
CA ASP A 392 -3.35 3.78 -9.84
C ASP A 392 -2.00 3.42 -9.21
N THR A 393 -2.03 2.46 -8.29
CA THR A 393 -0.84 2.00 -7.60
C THR A 393 -0.87 0.49 -7.48
N VAL A 394 0.21 -0.15 -7.92
CA VAL A 394 0.41 -1.59 -7.78
C VAL A 394 1.74 -1.83 -7.08
N TRP A 395 1.71 -2.68 -6.07
CA TRP A 395 2.92 -3.17 -5.42
C TRP A 395 2.90 -4.70 -5.34
N LEU A 396 4.07 -5.26 -5.17
CA LEU A 396 4.26 -6.69 -5.11
C LEU A 396 4.60 -7.11 -3.68
N GLY A 397 3.91 -8.13 -3.21
CA GLY A 397 4.29 -8.86 -2.02
C GLY A 397 4.59 -10.30 -2.38
N SER A 398 5.36 -10.97 -1.57
CA SER A 398 5.70 -12.38 -1.78
C SER A 398 5.58 -13.17 -0.49
N GLY A 399 5.31 -14.46 -0.63
CA GLY A 399 5.47 -15.42 0.45
C GLY A 399 6.81 -16.15 0.36
N LEU A 400 7.04 -17.08 1.28
CA LEU A 400 8.23 -17.90 1.25
C LEU A 400 8.22 -18.86 0.05
N PRO A 401 9.42 -19.17 -0.51
CA PRO A 401 9.56 -20.17 -1.54
C PRO A 401 9.14 -21.57 -1.07
N GLU A 402 8.39 -22.27 -1.89
CA GLU A 402 8.08 -23.68 -1.73
C GLU A 402 9.05 -24.51 -2.57
N LEU A 403 9.62 -25.55 -1.98
CA LEU A 403 10.55 -26.47 -2.62
C LEU A 403 10.00 -27.89 -2.59
N ARG A 404 9.91 -28.53 -3.75
CA ARG A 404 9.46 -29.92 -3.87
C ARG A 404 10.50 -30.72 -4.64
N SER A 405 11.22 -31.56 -3.93
CA SER A 405 12.24 -32.43 -4.53
C SER A 405 11.70 -33.84 -4.77
N ASN A 406 11.90 -34.36 -5.96
CA ASN A 406 11.55 -35.74 -6.32
C ASN A 406 12.49 -36.26 -7.42
N ALA A 407 13.11 -37.42 -7.20
CA ALA A 407 13.88 -38.21 -8.20
C ALA A 407 14.86 -37.37 -9.06
N GLY A 408 15.70 -36.56 -8.43
CA GLY A 408 16.72 -35.75 -9.13
C GLY A 408 16.17 -34.43 -9.73
N ARG A 409 14.91 -34.06 -9.40
CA ARG A 409 14.30 -32.81 -9.80
C ARG A 409 13.88 -32.02 -8.56
N CYS A 410 14.05 -30.71 -8.59
CA CYS A 410 13.51 -29.83 -7.59
C CYS A 410 12.68 -28.74 -8.25
N GLN A 411 11.40 -28.72 -7.93
CA GLN A 411 10.50 -27.62 -8.31
C GLN A 411 10.57 -26.53 -7.23
N VAL A 412 10.93 -25.34 -7.67
CA VAL A 412 10.93 -24.12 -6.85
C VAL A 412 9.70 -23.30 -7.24
N ARG A 413 8.90 -22.88 -6.27
CA ARG A 413 7.70 -22.05 -6.47
C ARG A 413 7.75 -20.87 -5.51
N ILE A 414 7.63 -19.67 -6.03
CA ILE A 414 7.56 -18.45 -5.22
C ILE A 414 6.17 -17.84 -5.40
N PRO A 415 5.35 -17.76 -4.33
CA PRO A 415 4.04 -17.09 -4.40
C PRO A 415 4.26 -15.58 -4.46
N VAL A 416 3.71 -14.93 -5.46
CA VAL A 416 3.76 -13.47 -5.63
C VAL A 416 2.35 -12.93 -5.70
N CYS A 417 2.06 -11.94 -4.88
CA CYS A 417 0.78 -11.25 -4.87
C CYS A 417 0.93 -9.87 -5.48
N PHE A 418 0.15 -9.60 -6.51
CA PHE A 418 -0.08 -8.24 -7.00
C PHE A 418 -1.14 -7.60 -6.12
N TYR A 419 -0.75 -6.60 -5.36
CA TYR A 419 -1.64 -5.75 -4.61
C TYR A 419 -1.88 -4.49 -5.41
N GLY A 420 -3.13 -4.14 -5.62
CA GLY A 420 -3.52 -2.92 -6.30
C GLY A 420 -4.59 -2.19 -5.50
N CYS A 421 -4.67 -0.91 -5.71
CA CYS A 421 -5.78 -0.10 -5.26
C CYS A 421 -6.25 0.74 -6.44
N THR A 422 -7.51 0.57 -6.83
CA THR A 422 -8.13 1.49 -7.76
C THR A 422 -8.51 2.73 -6.95
N GLY A 423 -7.67 3.76 -6.98
CA GLY A 423 -8.02 5.06 -6.43
C GLY A 423 -8.88 5.80 -7.45
N GLU A 424 -10.05 6.25 -7.06
CA GLU A 424 -10.85 7.14 -7.88
C GLU A 424 -10.83 8.52 -7.24
N THR A 425 -10.24 9.48 -7.93
CA THR A 425 -10.34 10.88 -7.52
C THR A 425 -11.69 11.42 -7.99
N THR A 426 -12.54 11.74 -7.02
CA THR A 426 -13.86 12.32 -7.28
C THR A 426 -13.79 13.81 -6.98
N GLU A 427 -14.30 14.63 -7.90
CA GLU A 427 -14.47 16.05 -7.69
C GLU A 427 -15.90 16.35 -7.26
N LEU A 428 -16.04 16.97 -6.10
CA LEU A 428 -17.30 17.43 -5.55
C LEU A 428 -17.45 18.92 -5.88
N GLN A 429 -18.39 19.26 -6.75
CA GLN A 429 -18.68 20.64 -7.11
C GLN A 429 -19.62 21.22 -6.06
N THR A 430 -19.13 22.09 -5.17
CA THR A 430 -19.90 22.69 -4.08
C THR A 430 -19.89 24.21 -4.16
N VAL A 431 -20.98 24.83 -3.72
CA VAL A 431 -21.06 26.31 -3.60
C VAL A 431 -20.08 26.77 -2.53
N CYS A 432 -19.25 27.76 -2.83
CA CYS A 432 -18.28 28.33 -1.88
C CYS A 432 -18.57 29.77 -1.50
N ALA A 433 -19.22 30.53 -2.38
CA ALA A 433 -19.65 31.91 -2.10
C ALA A 433 -20.89 32.30 -2.89
N VAL A 434 -21.61 33.29 -2.41
CA VAL A 434 -22.78 33.89 -3.04
C VAL A 434 -22.71 35.40 -2.91
N GLU A 435 -22.98 36.09 -3.99
CA GLU A 435 -23.08 37.56 -4.03
C GLU A 435 -24.45 37.96 -4.53
N GLU A 436 -25.13 38.85 -3.82
CA GLU A 436 -26.35 39.49 -4.31
C GLU A 436 -25.97 40.57 -5.31
N VAL A 437 -26.55 40.50 -6.50
CA VAL A 437 -26.34 41.50 -7.57
C VAL A 437 -27.44 42.54 -7.46
N THR A 438 -27.07 43.76 -7.13
CA THR A 438 -28.01 44.88 -7.13
C THR A 438 -28.28 45.32 -8.58
N GLU A 439 -29.48 45.08 -9.09
CA GLU A 439 -29.90 45.61 -10.39
C GLU A 439 -30.13 47.12 -10.30
N GLU A 440 -29.42 47.90 -11.08
CA GLU A 440 -29.53 49.38 -11.08
C GLU A 440 -30.89 49.85 -11.62
N ASP A 441 -31.61 49.04 -12.39
CA ASP A 441 -32.95 49.38 -12.94
C ASP A 441 -33.80 48.10 -13.05
N PRO A 442 -34.56 47.72 -12.01
CA PRO A 442 -35.36 46.49 -12.00
C PRO A 442 -36.51 46.60 -13.02
N GLN A 443 -36.40 45.91 -14.11
CA GLN A 443 -37.50 45.80 -15.11
C GLN A 443 -38.71 45.09 -14.48
N PRO A 444 -39.95 45.53 -14.81
CA PRO A 444 -41.15 44.87 -14.33
C PRO A 444 -41.19 43.40 -14.82
N ARG A 445 -41.13 42.47 -13.89
CA ARG A 445 -41.17 41.03 -14.22
C ARG A 445 -42.62 40.59 -14.48
N PRO A 446 -42.92 39.81 -15.54
CA PRO A 446 -44.23 39.23 -15.77
C PRO A 446 -44.59 38.26 -14.62
N SER A 447 -45.87 38.11 -14.31
CA SER A 447 -46.31 37.13 -13.30
C SER A 447 -46.29 35.70 -13.79
N ILE A 448 -46.35 35.52 -15.10
CA ILE A 448 -46.35 34.19 -15.78
C ILE A 448 -45.55 34.30 -17.07
N VAL A 449 -44.72 33.32 -17.33
CA VAL A 449 -44.00 33.16 -18.60
C VAL A 449 -44.44 31.86 -19.28
N LEU A 450 -44.74 31.93 -20.56
CA LEU A 450 -44.95 30.75 -21.39
C LEU A 450 -43.74 30.53 -22.27
N ARG A 451 -43.13 29.35 -22.16
CA ARG A 451 -41.89 29.01 -22.85
C ARG A 451 -41.93 27.56 -23.37
N ARG A 452 -41.37 27.31 -24.52
CA ARG A 452 -41.08 25.96 -24.97
C ARG A 452 -39.69 25.52 -24.51
N PRO A 453 -39.54 24.42 -23.75
CA PRO A 453 -38.23 23.92 -23.33
C PRO A 453 -37.36 23.57 -24.54
N ARG A 454 -36.07 23.81 -24.41
CA ARG A 454 -35.07 23.40 -25.43
C ARG A 454 -34.57 22.00 -25.13
N PRO A 455 -34.14 21.23 -26.17
CA PRO A 455 -33.51 19.95 -25.94
C PRO A 455 -32.28 20.05 -24.99
N GLY A 456 -32.25 19.22 -23.94
CA GLY A 456 -31.16 19.21 -22.95
C GLY A 456 -31.29 20.20 -21.80
N GLU A 457 -32.35 21.04 -21.76
CA GLU A 457 -32.65 21.87 -20.58
C GLU A 457 -33.21 21.00 -19.43
N CYS A 458 -32.99 21.43 -18.21
CA CYS A 458 -33.63 20.84 -17.02
C CYS A 458 -34.54 21.87 -16.32
N LEU A 459 -35.49 21.37 -15.54
CA LEU A 459 -36.49 22.20 -14.83
C LEU A 459 -35.78 23.20 -13.91
N TRP A 460 -34.70 22.83 -13.23
CA TRP A 460 -33.88 23.71 -12.40
C TRP A 460 -33.37 24.94 -13.15
N ASN A 461 -32.82 24.78 -14.33
CA ASN A 461 -32.28 25.90 -15.10
C ASN A 461 -33.37 26.86 -15.55
N ILE A 462 -34.51 26.31 -15.94
CA ILE A 462 -35.70 27.12 -16.32
C ILE A 462 -36.24 27.89 -15.12
N ALA A 463 -36.35 27.23 -13.96
CA ALA A 463 -36.82 27.89 -12.71
C ALA A 463 -35.85 29.00 -12.28
N LYS A 464 -34.55 28.76 -12.36
CA LYS A 464 -33.49 29.73 -12.04
C LYS A 464 -33.55 30.96 -12.96
N GLU A 465 -33.69 30.75 -14.28
CA GLU A 465 -33.73 31.80 -15.30
C GLU A 465 -34.95 32.74 -15.09
N HIS A 466 -36.08 32.18 -14.62
CA HIS A 466 -37.31 32.92 -14.50
C HIS A 466 -37.73 33.29 -13.06
N SER A 467 -36.80 33.17 -12.09
CA SER A 467 -37.08 33.44 -10.67
C SER A 467 -38.31 32.67 -10.16
N SER A 468 -38.44 31.42 -10.53
CA SER A 468 -39.50 30.50 -10.14
C SER A 468 -38.95 29.42 -9.20
N SER A 469 -39.75 28.44 -8.82
CA SER A 469 -39.28 27.21 -8.18
C SER A 469 -39.72 25.99 -9.02
N GLU A 470 -38.94 24.93 -8.95
CA GLU A 470 -39.29 23.67 -9.64
C GLU A 470 -40.67 23.17 -9.18
N GLU A 471 -40.96 23.29 -7.89
CA GLU A 471 -42.24 22.91 -7.31
C GLU A 471 -43.41 23.70 -7.91
N ALA A 472 -43.28 25.05 -8.01
CA ALA A 472 -44.31 25.90 -8.59
C ALA A 472 -44.54 25.58 -10.07
N ILE A 473 -43.48 25.30 -10.82
CA ILE A 473 -43.59 24.93 -12.24
C ILE A 473 -44.26 23.56 -12.37
N ARG A 474 -43.91 22.58 -11.55
CA ARG A 474 -44.54 21.24 -11.57
C ARG A 474 -46.04 21.33 -11.30
N GLN A 475 -46.42 22.07 -10.26
CA GLN A 475 -47.82 22.25 -9.89
C GLN A 475 -48.65 22.92 -11.01
N CYS A 476 -48.13 24.00 -11.61
CA CYS A 476 -48.83 24.72 -12.67
C CYS A 476 -48.97 23.92 -13.98
N ASN A 477 -48.10 22.97 -14.23
CA ASN A 477 -48.11 22.19 -15.46
C ASN A 477 -48.54 20.72 -15.23
N HIS A 478 -48.92 20.35 -14.00
CA HIS A 478 -49.34 18.99 -13.64
C HIS A 478 -48.27 17.94 -13.98
N LEU A 479 -46.96 18.25 -13.74
CA LEU A 479 -45.87 17.34 -14.02
C LEU A 479 -45.69 16.37 -12.83
N GLU A 480 -45.62 15.10 -13.13
CA GLU A 480 -45.39 14.05 -12.11
C GLU A 480 -43.91 13.95 -11.71
N ASP A 481 -43.00 14.30 -12.62
CA ASP A 481 -41.55 14.28 -12.43
C ASP A 481 -40.89 15.54 -13.09
N ASP A 482 -39.55 15.52 -13.17
CA ASP A 482 -38.76 16.60 -13.79
C ASP A 482 -38.66 16.52 -15.32
N THR A 483 -39.41 15.61 -15.94
CA THR A 483 -39.45 15.45 -17.40
C THR A 483 -40.15 16.63 -18.04
N LEU A 484 -39.46 17.36 -18.89
CA LEU A 484 -40.01 18.51 -19.55
C LEU A 484 -40.94 18.07 -20.72
N PRO A 485 -42.15 18.72 -20.84
CA PRO A 485 -43.07 18.43 -21.88
C PRO A 485 -42.57 18.95 -23.26
N GLU A 486 -42.94 18.28 -24.33
CA GLU A 486 -42.65 18.76 -25.71
C GLU A 486 -43.40 20.05 -26.09
N GLY A 487 -44.41 20.41 -25.29
CA GLY A 487 -45.27 21.56 -25.45
C GLY A 487 -44.77 22.83 -24.80
N MET A 488 -45.72 23.77 -24.61
CA MET A 488 -45.45 25.02 -23.85
C MET A 488 -45.48 24.74 -22.35
N LEU A 489 -44.49 25.25 -21.65
CA LEU A 489 -44.36 25.19 -20.19
C LEU A 489 -44.83 26.55 -19.60
N LEU A 490 -45.74 26.50 -18.65
CA LEU A 490 -46.20 27.65 -17.87
C LEU A 490 -45.27 27.82 -16.67
N ILE A 491 -44.66 28.99 -16.57
CA ILE A 491 -43.68 29.28 -15.52
C ILE A 491 -44.23 30.42 -14.67
N PRO A 492 -44.69 30.14 -13.44
CA PRO A 492 -45.09 31.19 -12.51
C PRO A 492 -43.83 31.90 -12.00
N VAL A 493 -43.76 33.24 -12.15
CA VAL A 493 -42.68 34.04 -11.59
C VAL A 493 -43.04 34.36 -10.15
N LEU A 494 -42.23 33.88 -9.19
CA LEU A 494 -42.45 34.12 -7.77
C LEU A 494 -42.03 35.58 -7.45
N LYS A 495 -42.92 36.34 -6.87
CA LYS A 495 -42.62 37.70 -6.40
C LYS A 495 -42.19 37.62 -4.93
N ALA A 496 -41.20 38.46 -4.57
CA ALA A 496 -40.77 38.66 -3.20
C ALA A 496 -41.90 39.05 -2.24
#